data_6a8e0e7b92b7b524cc9690347f1b6b49
#
_entry.id   6a8e0e7b92b7b524cc9690347f1b6b49
#
_cell.length_a   1.000
_cell.length_b   1.000
_cell.length_c   1.000
_cell.angle_alpha   90.00
_cell.angle_beta   90.00
_cell.angle_gamma   90.00
#
_symmetry.space_group_name_H-M   'P 1'
#
loop_
_entity.id
_entity.type
_entity.pdbx_description
1 polymer ?
#
loop_
_entity_poly.entity_id
_entity_poly.type
_entity_poly.pdbx_seq_one_letter_code
_entity_poly.pdbx_strand_id
1 'polypeptide(L)'
;MRLKNKVAIITGVGTGQGRAASTIFAREGARVVGCDWKREDGEITTSMVKQAGGAMVFAQADVSSAKDCENVVHTAMNTYGRIDILYNNAGVGFSSPLSMGDILNTSEEDWDRVLAINLKSMFLMCKFTIPEMIKTGGGSIVNTASIAALKGSEAAHAYTASKGGMVSLGRALAVEFGPKNIRVNMICPGAIDTPMIAPVVDPIRDSGRLLLHSPIRRMGTPEDIANCALYLASNESSFVTGATFVVDGGVMA
;
A
#
# COMPACT_ATOMS: atom_id res chain seq x y z
N MET A 1 -17.53 -10.34 9.87
CA MET A 1 -17.02 -9.07 9.28
C MET A 1 -15.98 -8.47 10.21
N ARG A 2 -14.72 -8.58 9.82
CA ARG A 2 -13.53 -8.18 10.61
C ARG A 2 -13.35 -6.67 10.72
N LEU A 3 -13.92 -5.90 9.79
CA LEU A 3 -13.83 -4.44 9.70
C LEU A 3 -15.20 -3.75 9.82
N LYS A 4 -16.18 -4.41 10.45
CA LYS A 4 -17.53 -3.85 10.62
C LYS A 4 -17.49 -2.45 11.23
N ASN A 5 -18.14 -1.49 10.57
CA ASN A 5 -18.22 -0.07 10.96
C ASN A 5 -16.90 0.71 10.93
N LYS A 6 -15.81 0.15 10.42
CA LYS A 6 -14.53 0.84 10.23
C LYS A 6 -14.55 1.68 8.95
N VAL A 7 -13.82 2.79 8.97
CA VAL A 7 -13.54 3.62 7.79
C VAL A 7 -12.08 3.44 7.39
N ALA A 8 -11.84 3.05 6.15
CA ALA A 8 -10.51 2.79 5.62
C ALA A 8 -10.19 3.73 4.47
N ILE A 9 -9.07 4.46 4.57
CA ILE A 9 -8.45 5.09 3.42
C ILE A 9 -7.47 4.09 2.80
N ILE A 10 -7.57 3.89 1.47
CA ILE A 10 -6.66 3.03 0.70
C ILE A 10 -6.12 3.83 -0.48
N THR A 11 -4.79 3.91 -0.62
CA THR A 11 -4.16 4.59 -1.75
C THR A 11 -3.77 3.60 -2.85
N GLY A 12 -3.84 4.02 -4.12
CA GLY A 12 -3.49 3.18 -5.26
C GLY A 12 -4.53 2.09 -5.54
N VAL A 13 -5.82 2.48 -5.53
CA VAL A 13 -6.95 1.51 -5.65
C VAL A 13 -7.26 1.12 -7.09
N GLY A 14 -6.64 1.75 -8.08
CA GLY A 14 -6.97 1.55 -9.50
C GLY A 14 -6.75 0.13 -10.00
N THR A 15 -5.72 -0.56 -9.51
CA THR A 15 -5.35 -1.92 -9.97
C THR A 15 -4.73 -2.75 -8.85
N GLY A 16 -4.39 -4.00 -9.14
CA GLY A 16 -3.55 -4.87 -8.30
C GLY A 16 -3.97 -4.95 -6.83
N GLN A 17 -3.00 -4.79 -5.95
CA GLN A 17 -3.16 -4.98 -4.50
C GLN A 17 -4.16 -4.00 -3.88
N GLY A 18 -4.18 -2.72 -4.32
CA GLY A 18 -5.11 -1.73 -3.81
C GLY A 18 -6.56 -2.01 -4.20
N ARG A 19 -6.81 -2.49 -5.43
CA ARG A 19 -8.14 -2.95 -5.87
C ARG A 19 -8.61 -4.15 -5.06
N ALA A 20 -7.76 -5.15 -4.89
CA ALA A 20 -8.06 -6.34 -4.11
C ALA A 20 -8.36 -5.98 -2.64
N ALA A 21 -7.54 -5.11 -2.03
CA ALA A 21 -7.76 -4.64 -0.67
C ALA A 21 -9.10 -3.87 -0.54
N SER A 22 -9.43 -2.99 -1.49
CA SER A 22 -10.69 -2.25 -1.48
C SER A 22 -11.90 -3.20 -1.48
N THR A 23 -11.86 -4.21 -2.33
CA THR A 23 -12.92 -5.23 -2.43
C THR A 23 -13.01 -6.06 -1.14
N ILE A 24 -11.89 -6.55 -0.63
CA ILE A 24 -11.84 -7.40 0.57
C ILE A 24 -12.25 -6.60 1.81
N PHE A 25 -11.74 -5.39 2.01
CA PHE A 25 -12.09 -4.56 3.16
C PHE A 25 -13.57 -4.20 3.18
N ALA A 26 -14.14 -3.84 2.02
CA ALA A 26 -15.56 -3.55 1.92
C ALA A 26 -16.43 -4.80 2.20
N ARG A 27 -16.05 -5.97 1.70
CA ARG A 27 -16.71 -7.24 2.01
C ARG A 27 -16.67 -7.57 3.50
N GLU A 28 -15.60 -7.18 4.18
CA GLU A 28 -15.43 -7.32 5.62
C GLU A 28 -16.09 -6.19 6.44
N GLY A 29 -16.89 -5.35 5.81
CA GLY A 29 -17.75 -4.36 6.45
C GLY A 29 -17.10 -2.98 6.64
N ALA A 30 -15.95 -2.70 6.03
CA ALA A 30 -15.38 -1.37 6.00
C ALA A 30 -16.12 -0.47 5.00
N ARG A 31 -16.18 0.83 5.32
CA ARG A 31 -16.48 1.90 4.38
C ARG A 31 -15.16 2.41 3.82
N VAL A 32 -14.95 2.29 2.52
CA VAL A 32 -13.67 2.58 1.89
C VAL A 32 -13.68 3.98 1.27
N VAL A 33 -12.61 4.73 1.50
CA VAL A 33 -12.25 5.91 0.72
C VAL A 33 -11.01 5.54 -0.07
N GLY A 34 -11.18 5.28 -1.37
CA GLY A 34 -10.09 4.94 -2.27
C GLY A 34 -9.54 6.14 -3.00
N CYS A 35 -8.23 6.20 -3.20
CA CYS A 35 -7.66 7.21 -4.09
C CYS A 35 -6.69 6.60 -5.09
N ASP A 36 -6.64 7.21 -6.26
CA ASP A 36 -5.71 6.89 -7.35
C ASP A 36 -5.50 8.13 -8.23
N TRP A 37 -4.38 8.20 -8.92
CA TRP A 37 -4.12 9.28 -9.88
C TRP A 37 -4.93 9.10 -11.18
N LYS A 38 -5.23 7.84 -11.57
CA LYS A 38 -6.08 7.48 -12.70
C LYS A 38 -7.54 7.39 -12.26
N ARG A 39 -8.34 8.39 -12.66
CA ARG A 39 -9.76 8.45 -12.34
C ARG A 39 -10.52 7.21 -12.79
N GLU A 40 -10.35 6.82 -14.06
CA GLU A 40 -11.09 5.71 -14.66
C GLU A 40 -10.89 4.40 -13.89
N ASP A 41 -9.64 4.06 -13.57
CA ASP A 41 -9.31 2.82 -12.85
C ASP A 41 -9.89 2.83 -11.42
N GLY A 42 -9.89 3.99 -10.76
CA GLY A 42 -10.48 4.15 -9.43
C GLY A 42 -12.00 4.05 -9.43
N GLU A 43 -12.66 4.61 -10.44
CA GLU A 43 -14.11 4.52 -10.63
C GLU A 43 -14.56 3.07 -10.96
N ILE A 44 -13.78 2.34 -11.75
CA ILE A 44 -13.99 0.90 -11.99
C ILE A 44 -13.98 0.13 -10.66
N THR A 45 -12.95 0.34 -9.83
CA THR A 45 -12.85 -0.34 -8.52
C THR A 45 -14.02 0.03 -7.61
N THR A 46 -14.41 1.31 -7.60
CA THR A 46 -15.57 1.78 -6.82
C THR A 46 -16.86 1.10 -7.28
N SER A 47 -17.06 0.95 -8.58
CA SER A 47 -18.21 0.26 -9.15
C SER A 47 -18.25 -1.22 -8.76
N MET A 48 -17.11 -1.91 -8.84
CA MET A 48 -16.97 -3.31 -8.42
C MET A 48 -17.35 -3.50 -6.95
N VAL A 49 -16.84 -2.63 -6.05
CA VAL A 49 -17.15 -2.68 -4.61
C VAL A 49 -18.64 -2.46 -4.37
N LYS A 50 -19.26 -1.47 -5.03
CA LYS A 50 -20.69 -1.18 -4.89
C LYS A 50 -21.57 -2.30 -5.41
N GLN A 51 -21.24 -2.89 -6.57
CA GLN A 51 -21.95 -4.02 -7.14
C GLN A 51 -21.92 -5.26 -6.24
N ALA A 52 -20.82 -5.44 -5.48
CA ALA A 52 -20.71 -6.49 -4.47
C ALA A 52 -21.41 -6.14 -3.15
N GLY A 53 -22.16 -5.04 -3.08
CA GLY A 53 -22.89 -4.61 -1.87
C GLY A 53 -22.04 -3.89 -0.83
N GLY A 54 -20.80 -3.53 -1.16
CA GLY A 54 -19.91 -2.76 -0.29
C GLY A 54 -20.08 -1.26 -0.42
N ALA A 55 -19.44 -0.51 0.47
CA ALA A 55 -19.45 0.96 0.49
C ALA A 55 -18.07 1.51 0.12
N MET A 56 -17.99 2.25 -0.98
CA MET A 56 -16.76 2.95 -1.40
C MET A 56 -17.07 4.29 -2.05
N VAL A 57 -16.25 5.29 -1.73
CA VAL A 57 -16.13 6.56 -2.45
C VAL A 57 -14.73 6.70 -3.02
N PHE A 58 -14.61 7.41 -4.13
CA PHE A 58 -13.34 7.63 -4.81
C PHE A 58 -12.95 9.11 -4.78
N ALA A 59 -11.68 9.38 -4.51
CA ALA A 59 -11.06 10.69 -4.62
C ALA A 59 -9.86 10.58 -5.59
N GLN A 60 -9.89 11.33 -6.69
CA GLN A 60 -8.73 11.41 -7.56
C GLN A 60 -7.60 12.16 -6.84
N ALA A 61 -6.39 11.57 -6.78
CA ALA A 61 -5.27 12.18 -6.09
C ALA A 61 -3.92 11.70 -6.64
N ASP A 62 -2.98 12.63 -6.82
CA ASP A 62 -1.55 12.31 -6.88
C ASP A 62 -1.00 12.32 -5.45
N VAL A 63 -0.67 11.16 -4.92
CA VAL A 63 -0.20 11.02 -3.53
C VAL A 63 1.15 11.70 -3.26
N SER A 64 1.88 12.16 -4.28
CA SER A 64 3.08 12.99 -4.13
C SER A 64 2.74 14.46 -3.80
N SER A 65 1.48 14.87 -3.97
CA SER A 65 0.93 16.20 -3.70
C SER A 65 0.36 16.26 -2.28
N ALA A 66 0.88 17.17 -1.45
CA ALA A 66 0.36 17.38 -0.10
C ALA A 66 -1.10 17.81 -0.10
N LYS A 67 -1.50 18.68 -1.05
CA LYS A 67 -2.87 19.13 -1.21
C LYS A 67 -3.84 17.99 -1.52
N ASP A 68 -3.43 17.07 -2.40
CA ASP A 68 -4.29 15.95 -2.77
C ASP A 68 -4.41 14.95 -1.62
N CYS A 69 -3.32 14.68 -0.89
CA CYS A 69 -3.36 13.85 0.32
C CYS A 69 -4.31 14.42 1.37
N GLU A 70 -4.26 15.73 1.62
CA GLU A 70 -5.18 16.42 2.52
C GLU A 70 -6.63 16.31 2.06
N ASN A 71 -6.89 16.48 0.76
CA ASN A 71 -8.22 16.34 0.17
C ASN A 71 -8.79 14.93 0.33
N VAL A 72 -7.95 13.87 0.23
CA VAL A 72 -8.39 12.49 0.47
C VAL A 72 -8.86 12.32 1.92
N VAL A 73 -8.10 12.86 2.88
CA VAL A 73 -8.46 12.82 4.31
C VAL A 73 -9.74 13.61 4.57
N HIS A 74 -9.89 14.81 3.99
CA HIS A 74 -11.13 15.60 4.07
C HIS A 74 -12.31 14.85 3.47
N THR A 75 -12.13 14.13 2.36
CA THR A 75 -13.19 13.31 1.75
C THR A 75 -13.66 12.23 2.74
N ALA A 76 -12.74 11.57 3.45
CA ALA A 76 -13.08 10.57 4.45
C ALA A 76 -13.85 11.18 5.63
N MET A 77 -13.38 12.30 6.15
CA MET A 77 -14.01 12.98 7.28
C MET A 77 -15.39 13.54 6.91
N ASN A 78 -15.53 14.17 5.75
CA ASN A 78 -16.80 14.73 5.29
C ASN A 78 -17.85 13.65 4.98
N THR A 79 -17.41 12.49 4.48
CA THR A 79 -18.33 11.40 4.09
C THR A 79 -18.70 10.50 5.27
N TYR A 80 -17.74 10.20 6.14
CA TYR A 80 -17.92 9.16 7.17
C TYR A 80 -17.62 9.62 8.61
N GLY A 81 -17.08 10.83 8.81
CA GLY A 81 -16.84 11.46 10.11
C GLY A 81 -15.72 10.85 10.94
N ARG A 82 -14.98 9.87 10.40
CA ARG A 82 -13.89 9.19 11.11
C ARG A 82 -12.93 8.50 10.16
N ILE A 83 -11.75 8.15 10.66
CA ILE A 83 -10.78 7.29 9.97
C ILE A 83 -10.24 6.28 10.99
N ASP A 84 -10.39 5.00 10.71
CA ASP A 84 -9.90 3.90 11.56
C ASP A 84 -8.67 3.21 10.96
N ILE A 85 -8.55 3.22 9.62
CA ILE A 85 -7.53 2.49 8.88
C ILE A 85 -6.96 3.40 7.80
N LEU A 86 -5.62 3.42 7.70
CA LEU A 86 -4.90 3.97 6.57
C LEU A 86 -4.07 2.83 5.93
N TYR A 87 -4.34 2.54 4.65
CA TYR A 87 -3.52 1.61 3.89
C TYR A 87 -2.75 2.36 2.80
N ASN A 88 -1.49 2.68 3.07
CA ASN A 88 -0.54 3.26 2.14
C ASN A 88 -0.03 2.18 1.19
N ASN A 89 -0.69 2.05 0.04
CA ASN A 89 -0.39 1.04 -0.96
C ASN A 89 0.06 1.65 -2.29
N ALA A 90 -0.29 2.89 -2.60
CA ALA A 90 0.15 3.56 -3.82
C ALA A 90 1.68 3.53 -3.95
N GLY A 91 2.16 3.31 -5.16
CA GLY A 91 3.59 3.32 -5.45
C GLY A 91 3.87 3.09 -6.93
N VAL A 92 5.07 3.43 -7.34
CA VAL A 92 5.65 3.09 -8.64
C VAL A 92 6.76 2.08 -8.47
N GLY A 93 6.95 1.23 -9.45
CA GLY A 93 7.95 0.16 -9.43
C GLY A 93 8.33 -0.25 -10.85
N PHE A 94 8.52 -1.52 -11.08
CA PHE A 94 9.08 -2.09 -12.31
C PHE A 94 8.31 -1.79 -13.60
N SER A 95 7.07 -1.33 -13.55
CA SER A 95 6.32 -0.87 -14.73
C SER A 95 6.59 0.59 -15.08
N SER A 96 7.24 1.33 -14.20
CA SER A 96 7.58 2.74 -14.43
C SER A 96 8.99 2.84 -14.96
N PRO A 97 9.22 3.52 -16.09
CA PRO A 97 10.57 3.81 -16.57
C PRO A 97 11.40 4.61 -15.56
N LEU A 98 10.74 5.33 -14.65
CA LEU A 98 11.38 6.13 -13.59
C LEU A 98 12.12 5.30 -12.55
N SER A 99 11.75 4.02 -12.35
CA SER A 99 12.28 3.21 -11.24
C SER A 99 13.33 2.19 -11.66
N MET A 100 13.55 2.04 -12.97
CA MET A 100 14.49 1.07 -13.53
C MET A 100 15.67 1.78 -14.18
N GLY A 101 16.85 1.48 -13.72
CA GLY A 101 18.11 2.00 -14.22
C GLY A 101 19.24 1.71 -13.26
N ASP A 102 20.47 1.64 -13.76
CA ASP A 102 21.64 1.59 -12.90
C ASP A 102 21.87 2.97 -12.24
N ILE A 103 22.71 2.99 -11.21
CA ILE A 103 22.96 4.21 -10.43
C ILE A 103 23.58 5.34 -11.26
N LEU A 104 24.32 5.00 -12.31
CA LEU A 104 25.04 5.97 -13.12
C LEU A 104 24.10 6.67 -14.11
N ASN A 105 23.03 6.02 -14.52
CA ASN A 105 22.07 6.50 -15.50
C ASN A 105 20.74 6.96 -14.91
N THR A 106 20.52 6.80 -13.59
CA THR A 106 19.33 7.32 -12.91
C THR A 106 19.44 8.84 -12.76
N SER A 107 18.50 9.59 -13.36
CA SER A 107 18.46 11.04 -13.21
C SER A 107 18.03 11.46 -11.80
N GLU A 108 18.43 12.66 -11.36
CA GLU A 108 17.97 13.24 -10.10
C GLU A 108 16.44 13.40 -10.09
N GLU A 109 15.85 13.80 -11.23
CA GLU A 109 14.40 13.96 -11.37
C GLU A 109 13.66 12.62 -11.18
N ASP A 110 14.15 11.53 -11.78
CA ASP A 110 13.54 10.20 -11.61
C ASP A 110 13.69 9.70 -10.19
N TRP A 111 14.85 9.91 -9.58
CA TRP A 111 15.09 9.61 -8.17
C TRP A 111 14.08 10.33 -7.27
N ASP A 112 13.97 11.64 -7.41
CA ASP A 112 13.06 12.47 -6.61
C ASP A 112 11.60 12.08 -6.82
N ARG A 113 11.21 11.79 -8.05
CA ARG A 113 9.85 11.38 -8.38
C ARG A 113 9.46 10.04 -7.74
N VAL A 114 10.36 9.05 -7.77
CA VAL A 114 10.14 7.75 -7.10
C VAL A 114 10.02 7.93 -5.59
N LEU A 115 10.91 8.70 -4.98
CA LEU A 115 10.84 8.99 -3.54
C LEU A 115 9.58 9.77 -3.18
N ALA A 116 9.16 10.72 -4.00
CA ALA A 116 7.95 11.50 -3.78
C ALA A 116 6.69 10.62 -3.80
N ILE A 117 6.60 9.68 -4.75
CA ILE A 117 5.43 8.81 -4.88
C ILE A 117 5.45 7.70 -3.83
N ASN A 118 6.60 7.05 -3.57
CA ASN A 118 6.64 5.86 -2.72
C ASN A 118 6.79 6.19 -1.24
N LEU A 119 7.68 7.12 -0.88
CA LEU A 119 8.05 7.40 0.52
C LEU A 119 7.39 8.66 1.08
N LYS A 120 7.52 9.80 0.36
CA LYS A 120 6.94 11.06 0.81
C LYS A 120 5.42 10.97 0.92
N SER A 121 4.76 10.21 0.03
CA SER A 121 3.32 9.97 0.10
C SER A 121 2.90 9.33 1.43
N MET A 122 3.63 8.32 1.90
CA MET A 122 3.39 7.70 3.21
C MET A 122 3.48 8.74 4.33
N PHE A 123 4.52 9.58 4.31
CA PHE A 123 4.66 10.68 5.27
C PHE A 123 3.46 11.64 5.21
N LEU A 124 3.06 12.09 4.03
CA LEU A 124 1.95 13.03 3.84
C LEU A 124 0.62 12.44 4.31
N MET A 125 0.30 11.20 3.88
CA MET A 125 -0.93 10.53 4.30
C MET A 125 -0.96 10.32 5.81
N CYS A 126 0.14 9.90 6.44
CA CYS A 126 0.23 9.78 7.89
C CYS A 126 0.07 11.13 8.58
N LYS A 127 0.73 12.19 8.10
CA LYS A 127 0.66 13.55 8.63
C LYS A 127 -0.79 14.06 8.74
N PHE A 128 -1.59 13.84 7.71
CA PHE A 128 -2.97 14.32 7.69
C PHE A 128 -3.96 13.36 8.37
N THR A 129 -3.69 12.05 8.37
CA THR A 129 -4.61 11.04 8.91
C THR A 129 -4.46 10.84 10.42
N ILE A 130 -3.23 10.85 10.94
CA ILE A 130 -2.95 10.57 12.37
C ILE A 130 -3.72 11.50 13.32
N PRO A 131 -3.80 12.84 13.09
CA PRO A 131 -4.60 13.72 13.94
C PRO A 131 -6.06 13.31 14.03
N GLU A 132 -6.67 12.86 12.92
CA GLU A 132 -8.05 12.42 12.88
C GLU A 132 -8.25 11.07 13.60
N MET A 133 -7.30 10.14 13.46
CA MET A 133 -7.29 8.88 14.21
C MET A 133 -7.20 9.11 15.72
N ILE A 134 -6.37 10.05 16.19
CA ILE A 134 -6.24 10.39 17.62
C ILE A 134 -7.58 10.86 18.18
N LYS A 135 -8.31 11.72 17.45
CA LYS A 135 -9.63 12.23 17.89
C LYS A 135 -10.67 11.11 18.07
N THR A 136 -10.53 10.00 17.34
CA THR A 136 -11.45 8.87 17.38
C THR A 136 -10.96 7.69 18.21
N GLY A 137 -9.86 7.85 18.94
CA GLY A 137 -9.35 6.86 19.90
C GLY A 137 -8.32 5.86 19.36
N GLY A 138 -7.74 6.13 18.20
CA GLY A 138 -6.67 5.33 17.62
C GLY A 138 -7.02 4.72 16.26
N GLY A 139 -6.15 3.83 15.76
CA GLY A 139 -6.34 3.23 14.44
C GLY A 139 -5.25 2.25 14.04
N SER A 140 -5.27 1.84 12.77
CA SER A 140 -4.25 0.99 12.16
C SER A 140 -3.73 1.59 10.87
N ILE A 141 -2.42 1.73 10.77
CA ILE A 141 -1.71 2.14 9.56
C ILE A 141 -0.97 0.92 9.01
N VAL A 142 -1.24 0.58 7.75
CA VAL A 142 -0.58 -0.49 7.01
C VAL A 142 0.14 0.12 5.82
N ASN A 143 1.37 -0.30 5.57
CA ASN A 143 2.20 0.26 4.51
C ASN A 143 2.74 -0.85 3.62
N THR A 144 2.55 -0.74 2.30
CA THR A 144 3.12 -1.67 1.33
C THR A 144 4.55 -1.26 0.98
N ALA A 145 5.51 -1.89 1.65
CA ALA A 145 6.93 -1.80 1.31
C ALA A 145 7.28 -2.78 0.16
N SER A 146 8.30 -3.59 0.30
CA SER A 146 8.75 -4.62 -0.64
C SER A 146 9.84 -5.48 0.01
N ILE A 147 10.07 -6.70 -0.46
CA ILE A 147 11.30 -7.44 -0.14
C ILE A 147 12.56 -6.67 -0.56
N ALA A 148 12.48 -5.77 -1.54
CA ALA A 148 13.56 -4.84 -1.91
C ALA A 148 13.97 -3.90 -0.75
N ALA A 149 13.13 -3.71 0.26
CA ALA A 149 13.50 -3.00 1.49
C ALA A 149 14.43 -3.79 2.40
N LEU A 150 14.54 -5.09 2.20
CA LEU A 150 15.23 -6.05 3.07
C LEU A 150 16.45 -6.68 2.42
N LYS A 151 16.53 -6.63 1.09
CA LYS A 151 17.68 -7.11 0.30
C LYS A 151 17.99 -6.15 -0.85
N GLY A 152 19.21 -6.21 -1.37
CA GLY A 152 19.60 -5.47 -2.58
C GLY A 152 18.79 -5.92 -3.79
N SER A 153 18.49 -4.96 -4.68
CA SER A 153 17.83 -5.20 -5.96
C SER A 153 18.60 -4.46 -7.04
N GLU A 154 19.09 -5.19 -8.02
CA GLU A 154 19.80 -4.61 -9.15
C GLU A 154 18.88 -3.70 -9.96
N ALA A 155 19.43 -2.61 -10.50
CA ALA A 155 18.73 -1.65 -11.36
C ALA A 155 17.43 -1.07 -10.78
N ALA A 156 17.30 -0.96 -9.44
CA ALA A 156 16.11 -0.44 -8.77
C ALA A 156 16.47 0.40 -7.54
N HIS A 157 17.48 1.27 -7.65
CA HIS A 157 18.07 1.95 -6.50
C HIS A 157 17.11 2.90 -5.79
N ALA A 158 16.42 3.80 -6.53
CA ALA A 158 15.43 4.72 -5.97
C ALA A 158 14.25 3.96 -5.34
N TYR A 159 13.78 2.90 -6.01
CA TYR A 159 12.73 2.02 -5.47
C TYR A 159 13.17 1.36 -4.15
N THR A 160 14.35 0.73 -4.14
CA THR A 160 14.93 0.08 -2.95
C THR A 160 15.09 1.07 -1.80
N ALA A 161 15.64 2.25 -2.06
CA ALA A 161 15.78 3.31 -1.07
C ALA A 161 14.42 3.76 -0.53
N SER A 162 13.43 3.97 -1.40
CA SER A 162 12.09 4.37 -0.99
C SER A 162 11.41 3.33 -0.11
N LYS A 163 11.51 2.04 -0.47
CA LYS A 163 10.88 0.94 0.29
C LYS A 163 11.61 0.65 1.60
N GLY A 164 12.94 0.81 1.65
CA GLY A 164 13.73 0.78 2.88
C GLY A 164 13.35 1.93 3.81
N GLY A 165 13.20 3.14 3.27
CA GLY A 165 12.75 4.32 4.00
C GLY A 165 11.35 4.14 4.61
N MET A 166 10.42 3.48 3.90
CA MET A 166 9.08 3.17 4.43
C MET A 166 9.15 2.27 5.66
N VAL A 167 10.02 1.25 5.66
CA VAL A 167 10.19 0.35 6.81
C VAL A 167 10.73 1.12 8.02
N SER A 168 11.73 1.98 7.82
CA SER A 168 12.32 2.79 8.88
C SER A 168 11.34 3.83 9.43
N LEU A 169 10.64 4.55 8.55
CA LEU A 169 9.61 5.52 8.94
C LEU A 169 8.45 4.83 9.69
N GLY A 170 8.02 3.66 9.23
CA GLY A 170 6.95 2.91 9.87
C GLY A 170 7.29 2.49 11.30
N ARG A 171 8.55 2.11 11.58
CA ARG A 171 9.02 1.82 12.94
C ARG A 171 9.02 3.06 13.84
N ALA A 172 9.48 4.20 13.32
CA ALA A 172 9.46 5.46 14.06
C ALA A 172 8.02 5.86 14.44
N LEU A 173 7.08 5.82 13.49
CA LEU A 173 5.68 6.12 13.73
C LEU A 173 5.02 5.13 14.71
N ALA A 174 5.39 3.84 14.67
CA ALA A 174 4.87 2.84 15.61
C ALA A 174 5.26 3.16 17.06
N VAL A 175 6.49 3.59 17.28
CA VAL A 175 7.00 4.00 18.63
C VAL A 175 6.32 5.29 19.07
N GLU A 176 6.24 6.29 18.20
CA GLU A 176 5.69 7.61 18.54
C GLU A 176 4.19 7.56 18.84
N PHE A 177 3.41 6.84 18.02
CA PHE A 177 1.95 6.85 18.10
C PHE A 177 1.33 5.61 18.76
N GLY A 178 2.12 4.63 19.16
CA GLY A 178 1.67 3.50 19.97
C GLY A 178 0.93 3.92 21.25
N PRO A 179 1.44 4.91 22.04
CA PRO A 179 0.74 5.46 23.21
C PRO A 179 -0.60 6.12 22.89
N LYS A 180 -0.87 6.46 21.63
CA LYS A 180 -2.16 6.99 21.13
C LYS A 180 -3.06 5.90 20.53
N ASN A 181 -2.76 4.63 20.81
CA ASN A 181 -3.50 3.49 20.27
C ASN A 181 -3.51 3.44 18.72
N ILE A 182 -2.43 3.88 18.08
CA ILE A 182 -2.24 3.76 16.63
C ILE A 182 -1.15 2.74 16.38
N ARG A 183 -1.51 1.66 15.70
CA ARG A 183 -0.58 0.62 15.26
C ARG A 183 -0.07 0.94 13.86
N VAL A 184 1.21 0.74 13.61
CA VAL A 184 1.83 0.97 12.30
C VAL A 184 2.65 -0.26 11.91
N ASN A 185 2.29 -0.90 10.79
CA ASN A 185 2.96 -2.11 10.32
C ASN A 185 3.26 -2.03 8.82
N MET A 186 4.26 -2.80 8.40
CA MET A 186 4.74 -2.87 7.04
C MET A 186 4.50 -4.27 6.46
N ILE A 187 4.10 -4.33 5.20
CA ILE A 187 4.08 -5.55 4.40
C ILE A 187 5.20 -5.44 3.37
N CYS A 188 6.00 -6.49 3.23
CA CYS A 188 7.03 -6.63 2.22
C CYS A 188 6.65 -7.74 1.24
N PRO A 189 5.90 -7.40 0.16
CA PRO A 189 5.56 -8.36 -0.88
C PRO A 189 6.79 -8.86 -1.65
N GLY A 190 6.73 -10.11 -2.10
CA GLY A 190 7.57 -10.64 -3.16
C GLY A 190 7.03 -10.30 -4.55
N ALA A 191 7.19 -11.23 -5.50
CA ALA A 191 6.64 -11.10 -6.84
C ALA A 191 5.11 -11.37 -6.81
N ILE A 192 4.33 -10.33 -6.99
CA ILE A 192 2.86 -10.37 -6.99
C ILE A 192 2.34 -10.07 -8.40
N ASP A 193 1.47 -10.92 -8.93
CA ASP A 193 0.92 -10.80 -10.30
C ASP A 193 0.03 -9.55 -10.40
N THR A 194 0.63 -8.47 -10.86
CA THR A 194 0.00 -7.15 -10.99
C THR A 194 0.54 -6.44 -12.24
N PRO A 195 -0.16 -5.44 -12.77
CA PRO A 195 0.36 -4.62 -13.86
C PRO A 195 1.73 -3.99 -13.59
N MET A 196 2.07 -3.77 -12.32
CA MET A 196 3.35 -3.17 -11.93
C MET A 196 4.56 -4.02 -12.31
N ILE A 197 4.45 -5.35 -12.24
CA ILE A 197 5.58 -6.23 -12.56
C ILE A 197 5.45 -6.93 -13.91
N ALA A 198 4.31 -6.78 -14.58
CA ALA A 198 4.06 -7.41 -15.87
C ALA A 198 5.19 -7.19 -16.89
N PRO A 199 5.75 -5.96 -17.07
CA PRO A 199 6.84 -5.73 -18.03
C PRO A 199 8.10 -6.56 -17.76
N VAL A 200 8.36 -6.94 -16.51
CA VAL A 200 9.52 -7.76 -16.13
C VAL A 200 9.21 -9.25 -16.18
N VAL A 201 8.00 -9.59 -15.81
CA VAL A 201 7.55 -10.99 -15.62
C VAL A 201 7.07 -11.63 -16.91
N ASP A 202 6.30 -10.91 -17.73
CA ASP A 202 5.68 -11.49 -18.94
C ASP A 202 6.71 -12.06 -19.93
N PRO A 203 7.87 -11.44 -20.17
CA PRO A 203 8.89 -12.00 -21.06
C PRO A 203 9.48 -13.35 -20.61
N ILE A 204 9.36 -13.66 -19.30
CA ILE A 204 9.94 -14.88 -18.70
C ILE A 204 8.88 -15.75 -18.01
N ARG A 205 7.59 -15.41 -18.12
CA ARG A 205 6.49 -16.10 -17.42
C ARG A 205 6.49 -17.60 -17.73
N ASP A 206 6.61 -17.98 -18.99
CA ASP A 206 6.58 -19.37 -19.44
C ASP A 206 7.90 -20.12 -19.26
N SER A 207 8.99 -19.42 -18.93
CA SER A 207 10.31 -20.03 -18.75
C SER A 207 10.46 -20.81 -17.43
N GLY A 208 9.53 -20.68 -16.50
CA GLY A 208 9.61 -21.23 -15.15
C GLY A 208 10.67 -20.58 -14.24
N ARG A 209 11.48 -19.65 -14.77
CA ARG A 209 12.60 -19.03 -14.04
C ARG A 209 12.15 -18.24 -12.81
N LEU A 210 10.99 -17.59 -12.89
CA LEU A 210 10.41 -16.85 -11.77
C LEU A 210 10.10 -17.70 -10.55
N LEU A 211 9.81 -18.98 -10.77
CA LEU A 211 9.37 -19.90 -9.73
C LEU A 211 10.52 -20.69 -9.10
N LEU A 212 11.73 -20.62 -9.69
CA LEU A 212 12.87 -21.39 -9.23
C LEU A 212 13.34 -20.98 -7.82
N HIS A 213 13.12 -19.72 -7.45
CA HIS A 213 13.56 -19.16 -6.18
C HIS A 213 12.45 -19.03 -5.13
N SER A 214 11.21 -19.40 -5.46
CA SER A 214 10.09 -19.37 -4.51
C SER A 214 9.75 -20.78 -4.03
N PRO A 215 9.89 -21.09 -2.74
CA PRO A 215 9.42 -22.36 -2.17
C PRO A 215 7.94 -22.65 -2.48
N ILE A 216 7.09 -21.65 -2.40
CA ILE A 216 5.71 -21.73 -2.90
C ILE A 216 5.72 -21.40 -4.38
N ARG A 217 5.85 -22.42 -5.22
CA ARG A 217 6.09 -22.36 -6.67
C ARG A 217 4.95 -21.71 -7.46
N ARG A 218 4.58 -20.48 -7.08
CA ARG A 218 3.70 -19.58 -7.82
C ARG A 218 4.04 -18.12 -7.51
N MET A 219 3.62 -17.23 -8.37
CA MET A 219 3.55 -15.81 -8.00
C MET A 219 2.48 -15.61 -6.92
N GLY A 220 2.68 -14.61 -6.07
CA GLY A 220 1.63 -14.15 -5.19
C GLY A 220 0.51 -13.50 -6.00
N THR A 221 -0.71 -13.52 -5.48
CA THR A 221 -1.84 -12.76 -6.01
C THR A 221 -2.03 -11.46 -5.25
N PRO A 222 -2.71 -10.47 -5.80
CA PRO A 222 -3.12 -9.27 -5.06
C PRO A 222 -3.84 -9.59 -3.76
N GLU A 223 -4.64 -10.67 -3.73
CA GLU A 223 -5.39 -11.13 -2.57
C GLU A 223 -4.49 -11.69 -1.46
N ASP A 224 -3.34 -12.30 -1.79
CA ASP A 224 -2.37 -12.74 -0.77
C ASP A 224 -1.91 -11.54 0.09
N ILE A 225 -1.66 -10.40 -0.55
CA ILE A 225 -1.24 -9.18 0.14
C ILE A 225 -2.42 -8.50 0.84
N ALA A 226 -3.57 -8.42 0.18
CA ALA A 226 -4.77 -7.80 0.73
C ALA A 226 -5.28 -8.54 1.99
N ASN A 227 -5.13 -9.86 2.07
CA ASN A 227 -5.47 -10.64 3.26
C ASN A 227 -4.51 -10.37 4.43
N CYS A 228 -3.22 -10.18 4.17
CA CYS A 228 -2.27 -9.72 5.18
C CYS A 228 -2.62 -8.30 5.66
N ALA A 229 -2.94 -7.39 4.74
CA ALA A 229 -3.39 -6.05 5.07
C ALA A 229 -4.69 -6.05 5.89
N LEU A 230 -5.63 -6.93 5.56
CA LEU A 230 -6.86 -7.12 6.33
C LEU A 230 -6.58 -7.56 7.78
N TYR A 231 -5.68 -8.53 7.98
CA TYR A 231 -5.26 -8.94 9.32
C TYR A 231 -4.68 -7.76 10.10
N LEU A 232 -3.76 -7.02 9.51
CA LEU A 232 -3.11 -5.88 10.16
C LEU A 232 -4.07 -4.70 10.41
N ALA A 233 -5.09 -4.52 9.58
CA ALA A 233 -6.13 -3.51 9.74
C ALA A 233 -7.15 -3.87 10.83
N SER A 234 -7.30 -5.16 11.14
CA SER A 234 -8.32 -5.68 12.07
C SER A 234 -7.87 -5.66 13.54
N ASN A 235 -8.80 -5.89 14.45
CA ASN A 235 -8.50 -6.02 15.87
C ASN A 235 -7.73 -7.31 16.22
N GLU A 236 -7.67 -8.29 15.31
CA GLU A 236 -6.90 -9.53 15.49
C GLU A 236 -5.40 -9.27 15.65
N SER A 237 -4.91 -8.14 15.10
CA SER A 237 -3.53 -7.68 15.23
C SER A 237 -3.33 -6.61 16.31
N SER A 238 -4.18 -6.59 17.35
CA SER A 238 -4.19 -5.56 18.40
C SER A 238 -2.87 -5.42 19.17
N PHE A 239 -2.03 -6.46 19.20
CA PHE A 239 -0.70 -6.43 19.84
C PHE A 239 0.45 -6.43 18.82
N VAL A 240 0.17 -6.03 17.57
CA VAL A 240 1.15 -6.00 16.47
C VAL A 240 1.36 -4.56 16.03
N THR A 241 2.54 -4.00 16.30
CA THR A 241 2.98 -2.67 15.83
C THR A 241 4.48 -2.65 15.60
N GLY A 242 4.96 -1.85 14.64
CA GLY A 242 6.37 -1.77 14.24
C GLY A 242 6.88 -2.99 13.46
N ALA A 243 6.02 -3.95 13.17
CA ALA A 243 6.40 -5.21 12.55
C ALA A 243 6.50 -5.09 11.02
N THR A 244 7.36 -5.93 10.44
CA THR A 244 7.54 -6.07 9.00
C THR A 244 7.15 -7.49 8.60
N PHE A 245 6.07 -7.63 7.83
CA PHE A 245 5.53 -8.90 7.37
C PHE A 245 6.02 -9.20 5.96
N VAL A 246 6.83 -10.21 5.82
CA VAL A 246 7.28 -10.70 4.51
C VAL A 246 6.20 -11.64 3.95
N VAL A 247 5.70 -11.32 2.74
CA VAL A 247 4.68 -12.10 2.04
C VAL A 247 5.19 -12.35 0.61
N ASP A 248 6.05 -13.35 0.45
CA ASP A 248 6.88 -13.53 -0.74
C ASP A 248 6.98 -14.98 -1.24
N GLY A 249 6.20 -15.90 -0.67
CA GLY A 249 6.27 -17.31 -1.01
C GLY A 249 7.57 -18.01 -0.55
N GLY A 250 8.31 -17.39 0.40
CA GLY A 250 9.53 -17.94 0.98
C GLY A 250 10.82 -17.53 0.24
N VAL A 251 10.76 -16.55 -0.67
CA VAL A 251 11.94 -16.07 -1.44
C VAL A 251 13.05 -15.53 -0.53
N MET A 252 12.69 -15.04 0.65
CA MET A 252 13.62 -14.47 1.64
C MET A 252 14.00 -15.43 2.76
N ALA A 253 13.54 -16.69 2.72
CA ALA A 253 13.84 -17.69 3.74
C ALA A 253 15.25 -18.25 3.61
#